data_5be34964e737ecf32ee1ee44ea5f09f6
#
_entry.id   5be34964e737ecf32ee1ee44ea5f09f6
#
_cell.length_a   1.000
_cell.length_b   1.000
_cell.length_c   1.000
_cell.angle_alpha   90.00
_cell.angle_beta   90.00
_cell.angle_gamma   90.00
#
_symmetry.space_group_name_H-M   'P 1'
#
loop_
_entity.id
_entity.type
_entity.pdbx_description
1 polymer ?
#
loop_
_entity_poly.entity_id
_entity_poly.type
_entity_poly.pdbx_seq_one_letter_code
_entity_poly.pdbx_strand_id
1 'polypeptide(L)'
;QHTEYHYDANQNLTLALYPDGSKETFGYDAAGRLTTHTDGEGHTTSYEYGQDGLPTQRTNALGHTFGYHYDKARRLVGLTNENGARYRFAYDILDRLIAESGFDHKLTGYRYNAGNELVEQHEFGDDASLAAKLMAQLGGQPIPKKEAAPLSDGLDGQTPLRITEFKRDVLGRLIHTLARNNDKVQETVYQYDLDGNLVRAANRHSITCFDYNGNGQIIGQHQWKVPTKEENARNGLPETDWRDAQYDMLYLPVTESIRYHYDFNGNRTATVLPDGRQINYLYYGSGHLHQISLDDEVISDIERDRLHREIYRTQGKLASRYELDPLGRLK
;
A
#
# COMPACT_ATOMS: atom_id res chain seq x y z
N GLN A 1 3.94 33.17 -10.49
CA GLN A 1 3.87 31.94 -11.30
C GLN A 1 2.45 31.84 -11.87
N HIS A 2 2.31 31.59 -13.16
CA HIS A 2 1.03 31.48 -13.83
C HIS A 2 1.00 30.16 -14.63
N THR A 3 -0.06 29.38 -14.46
CA THR A 3 -0.35 28.19 -15.29
C THR A 3 -1.56 28.55 -16.14
N GLU A 4 -1.49 28.28 -17.45
CA GLU A 4 -2.54 28.56 -18.41
C GLU A 4 -3.12 27.23 -18.92
N TYR A 5 -4.45 27.17 -19.01
CA TYR A 5 -5.18 25.99 -19.48
C TYR A 5 -6.05 26.36 -20.68
N HIS A 6 -5.97 25.54 -21.74
CA HIS A 6 -6.82 25.69 -22.92
C HIS A 6 -7.74 24.47 -23.05
N TYR A 7 -8.93 24.73 -23.50
CA TYR A 7 -9.99 23.73 -23.62
C TYR A 7 -10.59 23.73 -25.02
N ASP A 8 -11.09 22.59 -25.47
CA ASP A 8 -11.89 22.49 -26.70
C ASP A 8 -13.34 22.96 -26.47
N ALA A 9 -14.16 22.91 -27.53
CA ALA A 9 -15.57 23.29 -27.46
C ALA A 9 -16.41 22.40 -26.53
N ASN A 10 -15.94 21.19 -26.21
CA ASN A 10 -16.57 20.23 -25.31
C ASN A 10 -16.06 20.36 -23.88
N GLN A 11 -15.22 21.36 -23.58
CA GLN A 11 -14.57 21.61 -22.29
C GLN A 11 -13.52 20.55 -21.90
N ASN A 12 -12.99 19.79 -22.84
CA ASN A 12 -11.85 18.94 -22.58
C ASN A 12 -10.57 19.76 -22.58
N LEU A 13 -9.67 19.53 -21.60
CA LEU A 13 -8.36 20.17 -21.51
C LEU A 13 -7.47 19.73 -22.67
N THR A 14 -7.09 20.63 -23.57
CA THR A 14 -6.25 20.30 -24.73
C THR A 14 -4.79 20.69 -24.54
N LEU A 15 -4.52 21.70 -23.70
CA LEU A 15 -3.17 22.21 -23.44
C LEU A 15 -3.07 22.75 -22.01
N ALA A 16 -1.98 22.42 -21.32
CA ALA A 16 -1.55 23.07 -20.09
C ALA A 16 -0.17 23.70 -20.33
N LEU A 17 -0.02 25.00 -20.03
CA LEU A 17 1.26 25.73 -20.07
C LEU A 17 1.69 26.02 -18.63
N TYR A 18 2.87 25.57 -18.27
CA TYR A 18 3.41 25.71 -16.92
C TYR A 18 4.33 26.94 -16.77
N PRO A 19 4.56 27.42 -15.54
CA PRO A 19 5.37 28.63 -15.29
C PRO A 19 6.83 28.52 -15.74
N ASP A 20 7.35 27.32 -15.92
CA ASP A 20 8.71 27.02 -16.40
C ASP A 20 8.81 26.99 -17.94
N GLY A 21 7.68 27.19 -18.63
CA GLY A 21 7.60 27.16 -20.08
C GLY A 21 7.34 25.78 -20.68
N SER A 22 7.24 24.75 -19.86
CA SER A 22 6.84 23.42 -20.34
C SER A 22 5.36 23.38 -20.69
N LYS A 23 4.97 22.45 -21.56
CA LYS A 23 3.58 22.28 -21.99
C LYS A 23 3.20 20.82 -22.07
N GLU A 24 1.97 20.51 -21.69
CA GLU A 24 1.35 19.22 -21.94
C GLU A 24 0.18 19.36 -22.91
N THR A 25 0.01 18.39 -23.78
CA THR A 25 -1.12 18.38 -24.73
C THR A 25 -1.93 17.11 -24.60
N PHE A 26 -3.24 17.23 -24.81
CA PHE A 26 -4.20 16.16 -24.64
C PHE A 26 -5.08 16.08 -25.88
N GLY A 27 -5.23 14.86 -26.42
CA GLY A 27 -6.12 14.57 -27.54
C GLY A 27 -7.27 13.69 -27.12
N TYR A 28 -8.44 13.90 -27.72
CA TYR A 28 -9.67 13.20 -27.35
C TYR A 28 -10.36 12.63 -28.57
N ASP A 29 -11.13 11.58 -28.39
CA ASP A 29 -12.04 11.09 -29.42
C ASP A 29 -13.38 11.85 -29.39
N ALA A 30 -14.28 11.49 -30.31
CA ALA A 30 -15.59 12.14 -30.44
C ALA A 30 -16.49 11.95 -29.19
N ALA A 31 -16.21 10.95 -28.34
CA ALA A 31 -16.91 10.69 -27.09
C ALA A 31 -16.28 11.40 -25.88
N GLY A 32 -15.23 12.22 -26.10
CA GLY A 32 -14.50 12.95 -25.04
C GLY A 32 -13.55 12.08 -24.24
N ARG A 33 -13.16 10.90 -24.74
CA ARG A 33 -12.19 10.02 -24.06
C ARG A 33 -10.78 10.38 -24.48
N LEU A 34 -9.86 10.44 -23.53
CA LEU A 34 -8.45 10.78 -23.75
C LEU A 34 -7.78 9.72 -24.66
N THR A 35 -7.37 10.12 -25.86
CA THR A 35 -6.67 9.21 -26.80
C THR A 35 -5.17 9.41 -26.80
N THR A 36 -4.70 10.63 -26.50
CA THR A 36 -3.27 10.95 -26.46
C THR A 36 -2.97 11.93 -25.34
N HIS A 37 -1.82 11.73 -24.69
CA HIS A 37 -1.23 12.69 -23.77
C HIS A 37 0.24 12.85 -24.14
N THR A 38 0.66 14.07 -24.44
CA THR A 38 2.06 14.39 -24.70
C THR A 38 2.58 15.25 -23.54
N ASP A 39 3.65 14.79 -22.90
CA ASP A 39 4.27 15.48 -21.78
C ASP A 39 5.17 16.66 -22.22
N GLY A 40 5.73 17.38 -21.23
CA GLY A 40 6.56 18.56 -21.46
C GLY A 40 7.87 18.31 -22.22
N GLU A 41 8.29 17.05 -22.37
CA GLU A 41 9.47 16.67 -23.16
C GLU A 41 9.07 16.16 -24.56
N GLY A 42 7.78 16.15 -24.89
CA GLY A 42 7.27 15.71 -26.17
C GLY A 42 7.03 14.19 -26.26
N HIS A 43 7.06 13.48 -25.14
CA HIS A 43 6.79 12.06 -25.08
C HIS A 43 5.27 11.80 -25.09
N THR A 44 4.81 11.01 -26.04
CA THR A 44 3.37 10.74 -26.20
C THR A 44 3.00 9.36 -25.70
N THR A 45 1.98 9.32 -24.84
CA THR A 45 1.27 8.11 -24.43
C THR A 45 -0.09 8.10 -25.14
N SER A 46 -0.49 6.98 -25.72
CA SER A 46 -1.78 6.83 -26.39
C SER A 46 -2.64 5.76 -25.74
N TYR A 47 -3.97 5.90 -25.91
CA TYR A 47 -4.97 5.02 -25.34
C TYR A 47 -5.97 4.59 -26.40
N GLU A 48 -6.33 3.31 -26.39
CA GLU A 48 -7.38 2.75 -27.23
C GLU A 48 -8.54 2.28 -26.35
N TYR A 49 -9.75 2.35 -26.90
CA TYR A 49 -10.98 2.04 -26.18
C TYR A 49 -11.81 1.03 -26.96
N GLY A 50 -12.47 0.13 -26.22
CA GLY A 50 -13.48 -0.76 -26.77
C GLY A 50 -14.78 -0.03 -27.15
N GLN A 51 -15.68 -0.76 -27.79
CA GLN A 51 -17.01 -0.25 -28.16
C GLN A 51 -17.85 0.14 -26.93
N ASP A 52 -17.57 -0.47 -25.79
CA ASP A 52 -18.19 -0.19 -24.49
C ASP A 52 -17.61 1.04 -23.79
N GLY A 53 -16.57 1.66 -24.36
CA GLY A 53 -15.91 2.84 -23.79
C GLY A 53 -14.85 2.56 -22.74
N LEU A 54 -14.55 1.29 -22.46
CA LEU A 54 -13.47 0.93 -21.56
C LEU A 54 -12.10 0.96 -22.29
N PRO A 55 -11.01 1.38 -21.63
CA PRO A 55 -9.68 1.35 -22.22
C PRO A 55 -9.25 -0.10 -22.48
N THR A 56 -8.84 -0.40 -23.71
CA THR A 56 -8.35 -1.74 -24.08
C THR A 56 -6.84 -1.79 -24.19
N GLN A 57 -6.20 -0.66 -24.48
CA GLN A 57 -4.75 -0.59 -24.63
C GLN A 57 -4.22 0.79 -24.24
N ARG A 58 -3.04 0.80 -23.62
CA ARG A 58 -2.19 1.98 -23.46
C ARG A 58 -0.85 1.72 -24.15
N THR A 59 -0.39 2.64 -24.97
CA THR A 59 0.93 2.60 -25.60
C THR A 59 1.78 3.74 -25.03
N ASN A 60 2.93 3.41 -24.46
CA ASN A 60 3.85 4.40 -23.92
C ASN A 60 4.71 5.05 -25.03
N ALA A 61 5.47 6.08 -24.68
CA ALA A 61 6.33 6.83 -25.60
C ALA A 61 7.42 6.01 -26.29
N LEU A 62 7.76 4.82 -25.78
CA LEU A 62 8.69 3.87 -26.40
C LEU A 62 7.98 2.88 -27.35
N GLY A 63 6.67 3.00 -27.50
CA GLY A 63 5.85 2.11 -28.32
C GLY A 63 5.48 0.79 -27.66
N HIS A 64 5.80 0.60 -26.37
CA HIS A 64 5.40 -0.58 -25.64
C HIS A 64 3.93 -0.49 -25.24
N THR A 65 3.22 -1.62 -25.34
CA THR A 65 1.78 -1.70 -25.11
C THR A 65 1.46 -2.38 -23.78
N PHE A 66 0.43 -1.88 -23.11
CA PHE A 66 -0.18 -2.48 -21.93
C PHE A 66 -1.66 -2.70 -22.21
N GLY A 67 -2.11 -3.95 -22.15
CA GLY A 67 -3.48 -4.35 -22.52
C GLY A 67 -4.37 -4.56 -21.31
N TYR A 68 -5.66 -4.22 -21.46
CA TYR A 68 -6.73 -4.40 -20.47
C TYR A 68 -7.81 -5.32 -21.04
N HIS A 69 -8.21 -6.31 -20.26
CA HIS A 69 -9.21 -7.31 -20.70
C HIS A 69 -10.41 -7.29 -19.75
N TYR A 70 -11.60 -7.24 -20.30
CA TYR A 70 -12.86 -7.16 -19.55
C TYR A 70 -13.78 -8.33 -19.88
N ASP A 71 -14.62 -8.70 -18.93
CA ASP A 71 -15.70 -9.64 -19.16
C ASP A 71 -16.96 -8.93 -19.69
N LYS A 72 -18.02 -9.71 -19.93
CA LYS A 72 -19.31 -9.18 -20.40
C LYS A 72 -20.00 -8.26 -19.39
N ALA A 73 -19.65 -8.37 -18.09
CA ALA A 73 -20.13 -7.49 -17.04
C ALA A 73 -19.28 -6.23 -16.88
N ARG A 74 -18.29 -6.02 -17.78
CA ARG A 74 -17.35 -4.88 -17.78
C ARG A 74 -16.37 -4.88 -16.60
N ARG A 75 -16.17 -6.02 -15.93
CA ARG A 75 -15.17 -6.16 -14.86
C ARG A 75 -13.81 -6.44 -15.50
N LEU A 76 -12.75 -5.85 -14.96
CA LEU A 76 -11.38 -6.09 -15.39
C LEU A 76 -10.97 -7.52 -15.00
N VAL A 77 -10.83 -8.41 -15.98
CA VAL A 77 -10.46 -9.82 -15.74
C VAL A 77 -9.02 -10.14 -16.13
N GLY A 78 -8.31 -9.19 -16.73
CA GLY A 78 -6.90 -9.40 -17.05
C GLY A 78 -6.16 -8.16 -17.49
N LEU A 79 -4.84 -8.23 -17.35
CA LEU A 79 -3.88 -7.26 -17.86
C LEU A 79 -2.83 -8.01 -18.67
N THR A 80 -2.27 -7.36 -19.68
CA THR A 80 -1.09 -7.84 -20.41
C THR A 80 -0.04 -6.75 -20.37
N ASN A 81 1.13 -7.03 -19.78
CA ASN A 81 2.20 -6.05 -19.70
C ASN A 81 3.02 -5.98 -21.00
N GLU A 82 3.99 -5.09 -21.04
CA GLU A 82 4.86 -4.80 -22.18
C GLU A 82 5.69 -6.03 -22.65
N ASN A 83 5.90 -7.00 -21.76
CA ASN A 83 6.61 -8.25 -22.05
C ASN A 83 5.67 -9.39 -22.45
N GLY A 84 4.37 -9.12 -22.56
CA GLY A 84 3.36 -10.12 -22.86
C GLY A 84 2.95 -11.01 -21.68
N ALA A 85 3.48 -10.74 -20.46
CA ALA A 85 3.06 -11.45 -19.26
C ALA A 85 1.63 -11.02 -18.86
N ARG A 86 0.88 -11.95 -18.28
CA ARG A 86 -0.53 -11.77 -17.99
C ARG A 86 -0.80 -11.75 -16.50
N TYR A 87 -1.54 -10.73 -16.05
CA TYR A 87 -2.23 -10.70 -14.77
C TYR A 87 -3.69 -11.10 -14.98
N ARG A 88 -4.30 -11.85 -14.07
CA ARG A 88 -5.68 -12.32 -14.19
C ARG A 88 -6.44 -12.11 -12.89
N PHE A 89 -7.74 -11.79 -13.03
CA PHE A 89 -8.67 -11.60 -11.91
C PHE A 89 -9.89 -12.50 -12.09
N ALA A 90 -10.41 -13.05 -11.01
CA ALA A 90 -11.66 -13.78 -10.98
C ALA A 90 -12.58 -13.21 -9.90
N TYR A 91 -13.87 -13.11 -10.21
CA TYR A 91 -14.87 -12.50 -9.35
C TYR A 91 -16.03 -13.48 -9.10
N ASP A 92 -16.64 -13.34 -7.94
CA ASP A 92 -17.90 -14.03 -7.66
C ASP A 92 -19.11 -13.26 -8.26
N ILE A 93 -20.33 -13.79 -7.99
CA ILE A 93 -21.58 -13.18 -8.45
C ILE A 93 -21.93 -11.84 -7.78
N LEU A 94 -21.24 -11.47 -6.70
CA LEU A 94 -21.37 -10.20 -6.00
C LEU A 94 -20.26 -9.21 -6.36
N ASP A 95 -19.54 -9.49 -7.45
CA ASP A 95 -18.41 -8.71 -7.97
C ASP A 95 -17.22 -8.59 -7.01
N ARG A 96 -17.07 -9.51 -6.04
CA ARG A 96 -15.94 -9.56 -5.14
C ARG A 96 -14.80 -10.35 -5.77
N LEU A 97 -13.57 -9.87 -5.63
CA LEU A 97 -12.37 -10.56 -6.11
C LEU A 97 -12.15 -11.85 -5.30
N ILE A 98 -12.30 -13.02 -5.94
CA ILE A 98 -12.11 -14.32 -5.28
C ILE A 98 -10.76 -14.97 -5.57
N ALA A 99 -10.11 -14.58 -6.66
CA ALA A 99 -8.75 -15.00 -6.96
C ALA A 99 -8.05 -14.03 -7.91
N GLU A 100 -6.73 -13.98 -7.81
CA GLU A 100 -5.87 -13.30 -8.77
C GLU A 100 -4.60 -14.09 -9.03
N SER A 101 -4.05 -13.94 -10.24
CA SER A 101 -2.74 -14.47 -10.60
C SER A 101 -1.88 -13.36 -11.15
N GLY A 102 -0.77 -13.04 -10.47
CA GLY A 102 0.17 -11.98 -10.82
C GLY A 102 0.94 -12.23 -12.11
N PHE A 103 1.70 -11.24 -12.57
CA PHE A 103 2.63 -11.38 -13.69
C PHE A 103 3.76 -12.40 -13.41
N ASP A 104 4.04 -12.66 -12.15
CA ASP A 104 4.96 -13.68 -11.65
C ASP A 104 4.29 -15.05 -11.46
N HIS A 105 3.04 -15.19 -11.90
CA HIS A 105 2.21 -16.38 -11.80
C HIS A 105 1.82 -16.80 -10.38
N LYS A 106 2.15 -16.02 -9.36
CA LYS A 106 1.64 -16.30 -8.02
C LYS A 106 0.13 -16.19 -8.00
N LEU A 107 -0.50 -17.23 -7.47
CA LEU A 107 -1.93 -17.31 -7.31
C LEU A 107 -2.32 -16.98 -5.87
N THR A 108 -3.26 -16.06 -5.70
CA THR A 108 -3.86 -15.71 -4.41
C THR A 108 -5.38 -15.90 -4.50
N GLY A 109 -5.96 -16.56 -3.53
CA GLY A 109 -7.40 -16.74 -3.39
C GLY A 109 -7.95 -16.00 -2.17
N TYR A 110 -9.21 -15.57 -2.23
CA TYR A 110 -9.87 -14.75 -1.22
C TYR A 110 -11.22 -15.36 -0.84
N ARG A 111 -11.54 -15.33 0.45
CA ARG A 111 -12.84 -15.75 0.98
C ARG A 111 -13.46 -14.65 1.82
N TYR A 112 -14.77 -14.53 1.69
CA TYR A 112 -15.56 -13.49 2.34
C TYR A 112 -16.67 -14.12 3.19
N ASN A 113 -17.03 -13.45 4.29
CA ASN A 113 -18.20 -13.79 5.07
C ASN A 113 -19.48 -13.24 4.42
N ALA A 114 -20.64 -13.50 5.04
CA ALA A 114 -21.94 -13.00 4.58
C ALA A 114 -22.04 -11.46 4.65
N GLY A 115 -21.21 -10.80 5.46
CA GLY A 115 -21.11 -9.34 5.56
C GLY A 115 -20.17 -8.69 4.53
N ASN A 116 -19.69 -9.47 3.54
CA ASN A 116 -18.71 -9.02 2.53
C ASN A 116 -17.32 -8.66 3.08
N GLU A 117 -16.98 -9.10 4.28
CA GLU A 117 -15.66 -8.89 4.84
C GLU A 117 -14.73 -10.04 4.45
N LEU A 118 -13.49 -9.72 4.08
CA LEU A 118 -12.43 -10.69 3.82
C LEU A 118 -12.09 -11.45 5.11
N VAL A 119 -12.25 -12.78 5.10
CA VAL A 119 -11.99 -13.65 6.25
C VAL A 119 -10.80 -14.58 6.06
N GLU A 120 -10.45 -14.92 4.80
CA GLU A 120 -9.26 -15.72 4.51
C GLU A 120 -8.61 -15.27 3.21
N GLN A 121 -7.27 -15.33 3.20
CA GLN A 121 -6.42 -15.22 2.03
C GLN A 121 -5.56 -16.50 1.92
N HIS A 122 -5.55 -17.09 0.74
CA HIS A 122 -4.82 -18.29 0.41
C HIS A 122 -3.75 -17.98 -0.62
N GLU A 123 -2.48 -18.17 -0.27
CA GLU A 123 -1.35 -17.98 -1.18
C GLU A 123 -0.87 -19.33 -1.69
N PHE A 124 -0.79 -19.47 -3.02
CA PHE A 124 -0.27 -20.65 -3.70
C PHE A 124 1.09 -20.30 -4.33
N GLY A 125 1.82 -21.30 -4.81
CA GLY A 125 3.09 -21.06 -5.51
C GLY A 125 2.92 -20.33 -6.84
N ASP A 126 4.02 -20.25 -7.55
CA ASP A 126 4.17 -19.55 -8.85
C ASP A 126 4.03 -20.50 -10.06
N ASP A 127 3.29 -21.59 -9.92
CA ASP A 127 3.00 -22.51 -11.03
C ASP A 127 2.05 -21.88 -12.05
N ALA A 128 2.61 -21.45 -13.18
CA ALA A 128 1.87 -20.81 -14.26
C ALA A 128 0.77 -21.71 -14.86
N SER A 129 0.99 -23.04 -14.90
CA SER A 129 0.00 -24.01 -15.41
C SER A 129 -1.17 -24.12 -14.45
N LEU A 130 -0.88 -24.24 -13.16
CA LEU A 130 -1.89 -24.28 -12.09
C LEU A 130 -2.69 -22.99 -12.07
N ALA A 131 -2.02 -21.83 -12.03
CA ALA A 131 -2.67 -20.52 -12.03
C ALA A 131 -3.59 -20.34 -13.25
N ALA A 132 -3.14 -20.74 -14.46
CA ALA A 132 -3.94 -20.65 -15.66
C ALA A 132 -5.18 -21.55 -15.60
N LYS A 133 -5.05 -22.81 -15.13
CA LYS A 133 -6.13 -23.77 -14.98
C LYS A 133 -7.20 -23.28 -14.00
N LEU A 134 -6.76 -22.81 -12.83
CA LEU A 134 -7.66 -22.36 -11.76
C LEU A 134 -8.39 -21.06 -12.14
N MET A 135 -7.71 -20.11 -12.74
CA MET A 135 -8.34 -18.88 -13.21
C MET A 135 -9.36 -19.15 -14.34
N ALA A 136 -9.11 -20.14 -15.20
CA ALA A 136 -10.07 -20.58 -16.21
C ALA A 136 -11.31 -21.23 -15.59
N GLN A 137 -11.16 -22.02 -14.54
CA GLN A 137 -12.27 -22.62 -13.81
C GLN A 137 -13.13 -21.58 -13.07
N LEU A 138 -12.49 -20.63 -12.39
CA LEU A 138 -13.17 -19.57 -11.64
C LEU A 138 -13.85 -18.52 -12.53
N GLY A 139 -13.26 -18.20 -13.69
CA GLY A 139 -13.79 -17.21 -14.62
C GLY A 139 -15.00 -17.64 -15.45
N GLY A 140 -15.42 -18.90 -15.42
CA GLY A 140 -16.43 -19.47 -16.31
C GLY A 140 -17.69 -20.05 -15.66
N GLN A 141 -17.79 -20.15 -14.35
CA GLN A 141 -18.91 -20.79 -13.66
C GLN A 141 -19.56 -19.88 -12.63
N PRO A 142 -20.90 -19.77 -12.59
CA PRO A 142 -21.59 -19.22 -11.44
C PRO A 142 -21.34 -20.17 -10.24
N ILE A 143 -20.75 -19.66 -9.17
CA ILE A 143 -20.57 -20.41 -7.92
C ILE A 143 -21.97 -20.83 -7.42
N PRO A 144 -22.22 -22.14 -7.15
CA PRO A 144 -23.52 -22.58 -6.66
C PRO A 144 -23.88 -21.85 -5.36
N LYS A 145 -25.15 -21.53 -5.18
CA LYS A 145 -25.73 -20.84 -4.00
C LYS A 145 -25.62 -21.60 -2.65
N LYS A 146 -24.88 -22.69 -2.58
CA LYS A 146 -24.56 -23.35 -1.32
C LYS A 146 -23.32 -22.70 -0.73
N GLU A 147 -23.35 -22.43 0.58
CA GLU A 147 -22.30 -21.92 1.45
C GLU A 147 -20.92 -22.03 0.82
N ALA A 148 -20.24 -20.87 0.67
CA ALA A 148 -18.99 -20.79 -0.08
C ALA A 148 -18.12 -22.00 0.23
N ALA A 149 -18.11 -22.97 -0.69
CA ALA A 149 -17.22 -24.11 -0.57
C ALA A 149 -15.79 -23.54 -0.43
N PRO A 150 -15.00 -24.10 0.49
CA PRO A 150 -13.62 -23.65 0.62
C PRO A 150 -12.95 -23.66 -0.75
N LEU A 151 -12.15 -22.65 -1.07
CA LEU A 151 -11.33 -22.61 -2.28
C LEU A 151 -10.53 -23.94 -2.45
N SER A 152 -10.25 -24.62 -1.35
CA SER A 152 -9.66 -25.96 -1.31
C SER A 152 -10.45 -27.02 -2.09
N ASP A 153 -11.78 -26.91 -2.17
CA ASP A 153 -12.61 -27.94 -2.83
C ASP A 153 -12.71 -27.74 -4.35
N GLY A 154 -12.31 -26.60 -4.87
CA GLY A 154 -12.24 -26.29 -6.31
C GLY A 154 -10.85 -26.34 -6.92
N LEU A 155 -9.81 -26.52 -6.12
CA LEU A 155 -8.40 -26.45 -6.50
C LEU A 155 -7.76 -27.85 -6.64
N ASP A 156 -8.50 -28.88 -7.04
CA ASP A 156 -7.99 -30.22 -7.39
C ASP A 156 -6.88 -30.74 -6.47
N GLY A 157 -7.04 -30.63 -5.14
CA GLY A 157 -6.08 -31.13 -4.16
C GLY A 157 -4.80 -30.32 -3.97
N GLN A 158 -4.72 -29.09 -4.50
CA GLN A 158 -3.60 -28.19 -4.23
C GLN A 158 -3.71 -27.61 -2.82
N THR A 159 -2.64 -27.77 -2.06
CA THR A 159 -2.55 -27.19 -0.70
C THR A 159 -1.94 -25.79 -0.80
N PRO A 160 -2.58 -24.75 -0.23
CA PRO A 160 -1.98 -23.42 -0.18
C PRO A 160 -0.65 -23.47 0.58
N LEU A 161 0.34 -22.70 0.12
CA LEU A 161 1.60 -22.51 0.84
C LEU A 161 1.40 -21.70 2.12
N ARG A 162 0.43 -20.78 2.10
CA ARG A 162 0.08 -19.96 3.26
C ARG A 162 -1.41 -19.67 3.27
N ILE A 163 -2.02 -19.78 4.45
CA ILE A 163 -3.38 -19.33 4.73
C ILE A 163 -3.30 -18.25 5.79
N THR A 164 -3.92 -17.11 5.52
CA THR A 164 -4.08 -16.03 6.50
C THR A 164 -5.56 -15.84 6.79
N GLU A 165 -5.96 -16.04 8.05
CA GLU A 165 -7.30 -15.79 8.56
C GLU A 165 -7.38 -14.38 9.17
N PHE A 166 -8.50 -13.71 8.99
CA PHE A 166 -8.77 -12.37 9.49
C PHE A 166 -10.04 -12.38 10.34
N LYS A 167 -9.96 -11.82 11.55
CA LYS A 167 -11.14 -11.57 12.39
C LYS A 167 -11.31 -10.09 12.63
N ARG A 168 -12.55 -9.64 12.57
CA ARG A 168 -12.93 -8.24 12.77
C ARG A 168 -13.90 -8.10 13.94
N ASP A 169 -13.93 -6.90 14.52
CA ASP A 169 -14.95 -6.56 15.49
C ASP A 169 -16.25 -6.13 14.78
N VAL A 170 -17.25 -5.77 15.56
CA VAL A 170 -18.56 -5.31 15.07
C VAL A 170 -18.53 -4.00 14.28
N LEU A 171 -17.42 -3.26 14.35
CA LEU A 171 -17.16 -2.04 13.58
C LEU A 171 -16.34 -2.31 12.30
N GLY A 172 -16.03 -3.58 12.00
CA GLY A 172 -15.24 -3.98 10.85
C GLY A 172 -13.72 -3.82 11.02
N ARG A 173 -13.23 -3.43 12.22
CA ARG A 173 -11.80 -3.25 12.48
C ARG A 173 -11.12 -4.60 12.68
N LEU A 174 -9.92 -4.77 12.14
CA LEU A 174 -9.14 -6.00 12.23
C LEU A 174 -8.62 -6.21 13.66
N ILE A 175 -9.14 -7.22 14.36
CA ILE A 175 -8.73 -7.53 15.75
C ILE A 175 -7.79 -8.73 15.86
N HIS A 176 -7.69 -9.57 14.81
CA HIS A 176 -6.87 -10.75 14.86
C HIS A 176 -6.49 -11.22 13.46
N THR A 177 -5.24 -11.61 13.28
CA THR A 177 -4.74 -12.34 12.11
C THR A 177 -4.06 -13.62 12.54
N LEU A 178 -4.27 -14.69 11.78
CA LEU A 178 -3.62 -15.96 11.98
C LEU A 178 -3.12 -16.51 10.64
N ALA A 179 -1.82 -16.42 10.42
CA ALA A 179 -1.17 -16.94 9.22
C ALA A 179 -0.50 -18.28 9.51
N ARG A 180 -0.82 -19.29 8.71
CA ARG A 180 -0.22 -20.63 8.74
C ARG A 180 0.52 -20.86 7.44
N ASN A 181 1.79 -21.25 7.56
CA ASN A 181 2.64 -21.61 6.43
C ASN A 181 3.38 -22.88 6.84
N ASN A 182 3.05 -24.02 6.23
CA ASN A 182 3.60 -25.36 6.55
C ASN A 182 3.74 -25.57 8.07
N ASP A 183 4.97 -25.38 8.62
CA ASP A 183 5.30 -25.63 10.02
C ASP A 183 5.27 -24.37 10.91
N LYS A 184 4.96 -23.20 10.34
CA LYS A 184 5.00 -21.92 11.06
C LYS A 184 3.62 -21.33 11.20
N VAL A 185 3.31 -20.94 12.44
CA VAL A 185 2.11 -20.18 12.78
C VAL A 185 2.51 -18.79 13.24
N GLN A 186 1.95 -17.78 12.62
CA GLN A 186 2.09 -16.38 13.01
C GLN A 186 0.72 -15.85 13.40
N GLU A 187 0.60 -15.43 14.63
CA GLU A 187 -0.64 -14.88 15.18
C GLU A 187 -0.37 -13.44 15.66
N THR A 188 -1.28 -12.51 15.33
CA THR A 188 -1.21 -11.12 15.79
C THR A 188 -2.60 -10.69 16.24
N VAL A 189 -2.67 -10.02 17.38
CA VAL A 189 -3.90 -9.41 17.91
C VAL A 189 -3.76 -7.88 17.89
N TYR A 190 -4.88 -7.21 17.65
CA TYR A 190 -4.95 -5.76 17.55
C TYR A 190 -6.01 -5.21 18.50
N GLN A 191 -5.74 -4.06 19.09
CA GLN A 191 -6.68 -3.38 19.97
C GLN A 191 -6.77 -1.90 19.59
N TYR A 192 -7.96 -1.35 19.77
CA TYR A 192 -8.28 0.03 19.35
C TYR A 192 -8.88 0.78 20.51
N ASP A 193 -8.68 2.09 20.53
CA ASP A 193 -9.40 2.99 21.42
C ASP A 193 -10.82 3.25 20.93
N LEU A 194 -11.56 4.11 21.67
CA LEU A 194 -12.93 4.49 21.33
C LEU A 194 -13.02 5.33 20.05
N ASP A 195 -11.95 6.03 19.69
CA ASP A 195 -11.86 6.87 18.48
C ASP A 195 -11.47 6.05 17.25
N GLY A 196 -11.15 4.76 17.43
CA GLY A 196 -10.76 3.83 16.35
C GLY A 196 -9.28 3.83 16.03
N ASN A 197 -8.43 4.46 16.82
CA ASN A 197 -6.99 4.42 16.66
C ASN A 197 -6.44 3.07 17.15
N LEU A 198 -5.46 2.51 16.43
CA LEU A 198 -4.77 1.28 16.83
C LEU A 198 -3.86 1.57 18.03
N VAL A 199 -4.25 1.14 19.23
CA VAL A 199 -3.46 1.38 20.44
C VAL A 199 -2.50 0.24 20.77
N ARG A 200 -2.72 -0.97 20.24
CA ARG A 200 -1.85 -2.12 20.51
C ARG A 200 -1.87 -3.12 19.36
N ALA A 201 -0.68 -3.60 19.00
CA ALA A 201 -0.46 -4.76 18.14
C ALA A 201 0.49 -5.73 18.84
N ALA A 202 0.11 -6.99 18.99
CA ALA A 202 0.89 -7.97 19.73
C ALA A 202 0.96 -9.32 19.03
N ASN A 203 2.12 -9.95 19.13
CA ASN A 203 2.37 -11.31 18.72
C ASN A 203 3.28 -12.01 19.74
N ARG A 204 3.57 -13.30 19.54
CA ARG A 204 4.38 -14.08 20.49
C ARG A 204 5.82 -13.61 20.68
N HIS A 205 6.31 -12.64 19.92
CA HIS A 205 7.68 -12.15 19.96
C HIS A 205 7.76 -10.72 20.47
N SER A 206 6.76 -9.91 20.16
CA SER A 206 6.76 -8.48 20.46
C SER A 206 5.36 -7.93 20.68
N ILE A 207 5.28 -6.90 21.46
CA ILE A 207 4.10 -6.07 21.68
C ILE A 207 4.49 -4.64 21.35
N THR A 208 3.65 -3.97 20.57
CA THR A 208 3.82 -2.55 20.23
C THR A 208 2.55 -1.80 20.64
N CYS A 209 2.71 -0.75 21.44
CA CYS A 209 1.61 0.15 21.82
C CYS A 209 1.85 1.55 21.24
N PHE A 210 0.77 2.26 21.00
CA PHE A 210 0.78 3.60 20.42
C PHE A 210 -0.03 4.55 21.27
N ASP A 211 0.54 5.74 21.51
CA ASP A 211 -0.13 6.87 22.14
C ASP A 211 -0.50 7.92 21.08
N TYR A 212 -1.65 8.53 21.25
CA TYR A 212 -2.18 9.53 20.31
C TYR A 212 -2.45 10.86 21.02
N ASN A 213 -2.28 11.97 20.28
CA ASN A 213 -2.82 13.26 20.73
C ASN A 213 -4.28 13.42 20.33
N GLY A 214 -4.90 14.53 20.76
CA GLY A 214 -6.30 14.83 20.45
C GLY A 214 -6.61 15.03 18.95
N ASN A 215 -5.62 15.12 18.10
CA ASN A 215 -5.76 15.21 16.64
C ASN A 215 -5.57 13.84 15.94
N GLY A 216 -5.44 12.75 16.70
CA GLY A 216 -5.21 11.41 16.15
C GLY A 216 -3.79 11.16 15.61
N GLN A 217 -2.82 12.00 15.96
CA GLN A 217 -1.43 11.80 15.57
C GLN A 217 -0.70 10.96 16.61
N ILE A 218 0.13 10.01 16.18
CA ILE A 218 0.95 9.18 17.07
C ILE A 218 2.01 10.05 17.74
N ILE A 219 1.97 10.14 19.09
CA ILE A 219 2.96 10.88 19.91
C ILE A 219 3.92 9.96 20.65
N GLY A 220 3.57 8.66 20.76
CA GLY A 220 4.40 7.65 21.41
C GLY A 220 4.25 6.29 20.75
N GLN A 221 5.35 5.57 20.68
CA GLN A 221 5.41 4.16 20.30
C GLN A 221 6.28 3.44 21.31
N HIS A 222 5.74 2.40 21.93
CA HIS A 222 6.41 1.62 22.97
C HIS A 222 6.47 0.16 22.53
N GLN A 223 7.62 -0.44 22.65
CA GLN A 223 7.84 -1.83 22.29
C GLN A 223 8.31 -2.66 23.48
N TRP A 224 7.76 -3.85 23.59
CA TRP A 224 8.17 -4.87 24.56
C TRP A 224 8.57 -6.13 23.80
N LYS A 225 9.65 -6.75 24.23
CA LYS A 225 9.98 -8.12 23.83
C LYS A 225 9.16 -9.09 24.69
N VAL A 226 8.46 -10.02 24.05
CA VAL A 226 7.78 -11.09 24.76
C VAL A 226 8.82 -12.15 25.14
N PRO A 227 9.01 -12.46 26.44
CA PRO A 227 9.95 -13.48 26.88
C PRO A 227 9.52 -14.88 26.42
N THR A 228 10.48 -15.74 26.17
CA THR A 228 10.22 -17.17 25.94
C THR A 228 9.81 -17.87 27.23
N LYS A 229 9.21 -19.08 27.12
CA LYS A 229 8.86 -19.89 28.30
C LYS A 229 10.08 -20.18 29.18
N GLU A 230 11.23 -20.44 28.58
CA GLU A 230 12.48 -20.70 29.27
C GLU A 230 13.01 -19.45 29.98
N GLU A 231 12.90 -18.27 29.37
CA GLU A 231 13.26 -17.00 29.99
C GLU A 231 12.35 -16.70 31.19
N ASN A 232 11.03 -16.91 31.08
CA ASN A 232 10.09 -16.75 32.18
C ASN A 232 10.39 -17.71 33.34
N ALA A 233 10.58 -18.99 33.04
CA ALA A 233 10.90 -19.99 34.06
C ALA A 233 12.20 -19.68 34.81
N ARG A 234 13.23 -19.19 34.08
CA ARG A 234 14.50 -18.79 34.67
C ARG A 234 14.37 -17.57 35.62
N ASN A 235 13.47 -16.66 35.28
CA ASN A 235 13.24 -15.44 36.03
C ASN A 235 12.15 -15.58 37.10
N GLY A 236 11.53 -16.75 37.24
CA GLY A 236 10.45 -16.98 38.22
C GLY A 236 9.16 -16.22 37.87
N LEU A 237 8.96 -15.86 36.59
CA LEU A 237 7.79 -15.16 36.10
C LEU A 237 6.72 -16.14 35.60
N PRO A 238 5.43 -15.76 35.67
CA PRO A 238 4.37 -16.59 35.10
C PRO A 238 4.52 -16.68 33.57
N GLU A 239 3.87 -17.69 32.96
CA GLU A 239 3.84 -17.79 31.51
C GLU A 239 3.16 -16.55 30.91
N THR A 240 3.81 -15.92 29.95
CA THR A 240 3.32 -14.69 29.30
C THR A 240 2.12 -15.01 28.41
N ASP A 241 0.96 -14.43 28.72
CA ASP A 241 -0.13 -14.35 27.76
C ASP A 241 -0.06 -13.00 27.03
N TRP A 242 0.73 -12.95 25.97
CA TRP A 242 0.90 -11.76 25.13
C TRP A 242 -0.39 -11.27 24.47
N ARG A 243 -1.50 -12.05 24.54
CA ARG A 243 -2.82 -11.64 24.06
C ARG A 243 -3.53 -10.75 25.07
N ASP A 244 -3.18 -10.87 26.35
CA ASP A 244 -3.78 -10.09 27.43
C ASP A 244 -3.05 -8.76 27.58
N ALA A 245 -3.75 -7.64 27.32
CA ALA A 245 -3.19 -6.31 27.45
C ALA A 245 -2.80 -5.92 28.89
N GLN A 246 -3.44 -6.51 29.90
CA GLN A 246 -3.11 -6.20 31.31
C GLN A 246 -1.74 -6.79 31.71
N TYR A 247 -1.32 -7.85 31.05
CA TYR A 247 -0.04 -8.48 31.33
C TYR A 247 1.15 -7.56 31.03
N ASP A 248 1.07 -6.81 29.93
CA ASP A 248 2.18 -5.95 29.45
C ASP A 248 2.53 -4.88 30.47
N MET A 249 1.54 -4.25 31.09
CA MET A 249 1.71 -3.13 32.02
C MET A 249 2.26 -3.57 33.39
N LEU A 250 2.05 -4.83 33.76
CA LEU A 250 2.37 -5.34 35.10
C LEU A 250 3.72 -6.05 35.18
N TYR A 251 4.16 -6.70 34.10
CA TYR A 251 5.24 -7.68 34.17
C TYR A 251 6.37 -7.46 33.17
N LEU A 252 6.19 -6.66 32.13
CA LEU A 252 7.21 -6.46 31.12
C LEU A 252 7.81 -5.05 31.15
N PRO A 253 9.13 -4.94 31.29
CA PRO A 253 9.77 -3.63 31.12
C PRO A 253 9.69 -3.19 29.67
N VAL A 254 9.42 -1.92 29.42
CA VAL A 254 9.52 -1.33 28.08
C VAL A 254 10.93 -1.55 27.55
N THR A 255 11.04 -2.20 26.39
CA THR A 255 12.35 -2.46 25.78
C THR A 255 12.84 -1.24 25.01
N GLU A 256 11.93 -0.61 24.26
CA GLU A 256 12.24 0.56 23.43
C GLU A 256 11.05 1.52 23.43
N SER A 257 11.34 2.81 23.39
CA SER A 257 10.32 3.86 23.33
C SER A 257 10.76 4.94 22.35
N ILE A 258 9.84 5.30 21.43
CA ILE A 258 10.03 6.42 20.49
C ILE A 258 8.92 7.43 20.78
N ARG A 259 9.28 8.73 20.81
CA ARG A 259 8.31 9.83 20.96
C ARG A 259 8.37 10.75 19.77
N TYR A 260 7.21 11.32 19.42
CA TYR A 260 7.05 12.20 18.27
C TYR A 260 6.48 13.55 18.71
N HIS A 261 7.02 14.62 18.16
CA HIS A 261 6.53 15.98 18.38
C HIS A 261 6.07 16.59 17.06
N TYR A 262 5.04 17.42 17.13
CA TYR A 262 4.42 18.03 15.96
C TYR A 262 4.24 19.53 16.18
N ASP A 263 4.26 20.30 15.08
CA ASP A 263 3.84 21.68 15.08
C ASP A 263 2.30 21.82 14.91
N PHE A 264 1.81 23.05 14.92
CA PHE A 264 0.38 23.34 14.76
C PHE A 264 -0.16 22.98 13.36
N ASN A 265 0.71 22.84 12.35
CA ASN A 265 0.33 22.44 11.00
C ASN A 265 0.31 20.91 10.84
N GLY A 266 0.69 20.16 11.88
CA GLY A 266 0.77 18.71 11.87
C GLY A 266 2.08 18.16 11.31
N ASN A 267 3.09 18.98 11.05
CA ASN A 267 4.40 18.51 10.64
C ASN A 267 5.14 17.93 11.84
N ARG A 268 5.82 16.79 11.68
CA ARG A 268 6.64 16.19 12.74
C ARG A 268 7.91 17.02 12.93
N THR A 269 8.06 17.67 14.08
CA THR A 269 9.21 18.52 14.38
C THR A 269 10.35 17.76 15.05
N ALA A 270 10.04 16.68 15.80
CA ALA A 270 11.06 15.86 16.42
C ALA A 270 10.64 14.39 16.57
N THR A 271 11.63 13.51 16.56
CA THR A 271 11.55 12.10 16.96
C THR A 271 12.60 11.83 18.00
N VAL A 272 12.19 11.47 19.22
CA VAL A 272 13.10 11.05 20.29
C VAL A 272 13.28 9.55 20.20
N LEU A 273 14.53 9.11 20.02
CA LEU A 273 14.92 7.71 19.87
C LEU A 273 15.01 7.00 21.23
N PRO A 274 15.04 5.65 21.27
CA PRO A 274 15.13 4.90 22.53
C PRO A 274 16.37 5.20 23.38
N ASP A 275 17.47 5.60 22.74
CA ASP A 275 18.73 5.98 23.42
C ASP A 275 18.74 7.45 23.91
N GLY A 276 17.65 8.18 23.71
CA GLY A 276 17.47 9.57 24.11
C GLY A 276 17.92 10.58 23.07
N ARG A 277 18.60 10.18 21.99
CA ARG A 277 18.95 11.09 20.90
C ARG A 277 17.70 11.57 20.17
N GLN A 278 17.78 12.76 19.58
CA GLN A 278 16.65 13.40 18.95
C GLN A 278 16.93 13.69 17.48
N ILE A 279 16.04 13.19 16.59
CA ILE A 279 16.02 13.61 15.20
C ILE A 279 15.11 14.82 15.11
N ASN A 280 15.62 15.96 14.64
CA ASN A 280 14.88 17.18 14.43
C ASN A 280 14.60 17.38 12.94
N TYR A 281 13.41 17.92 12.64
CA TYR A 281 12.95 18.21 11.30
C TYR A 281 12.60 19.69 11.20
N LEU A 282 13.25 20.40 10.31
CA LEU A 282 12.99 21.81 10.03
C LEU A 282 12.19 21.93 8.74
N TYR A 283 11.13 22.71 8.80
CA TYR A 283 10.26 22.95 7.65
C TYR A 283 10.23 24.44 7.30
N TYR A 284 9.93 24.73 6.03
CA TYR A 284 9.60 26.10 5.60
C TYR A 284 8.24 26.10 4.87
N GLY A 285 7.63 27.29 4.80
CA GLY A 285 6.31 27.45 4.18
C GLY A 285 5.25 26.60 4.87
N SER A 286 4.46 25.87 4.08
CA SER A 286 3.33 25.05 4.54
C SER A 286 3.67 23.58 4.78
N GLY A 287 4.94 23.23 5.09
CA GLY A 287 5.33 21.87 5.42
C GLY A 287 6.39 21.26 4.51
N HIS A 288 7.19 22.07 3.83
CA HIS A 288 8.31 21.58 3.02
C HIS A 288 9.54 21.32 3.90
N LEU A 289 9.91 20.03 4.04
CA LEU A 289 11.09 19.63 4.81
C LEU A 289 12.35 20.25 4.20
N HIS A 290 13.11 20.97 5.02
CA HIS A 290 14.32 21.69 4.65
C HIS A 290 15.57 21.05 5.24
N GLN A 291 15.51 20.61 6.51
CA GLN A 291 16.67 20.08 7.20
C GLN A 291 16.28 18.94 8.14
N ILE A 292 17.19 17.98 8.26
CA ILE A 292 17.14 16.91 9.26
C ILE A 292 18.44 16.97 10.04
N SER A 293 18.36 16.99 11.39
CA SER A 293 19.51 16.87 12.26
C SER A 293 19.32 15.74 13.26
N LEU A 294 20.42 15.18 13.76
CA LEU A 294 20.47 14.29 14.90
C LEU A 294 21.10 15.07 16.05
N ASP A 295 20.33 15.33 17.10
CA ASP A 295 20.66 16.30 18.12
C ASP A 295 21.04 17.65 17.48
N ASP A 296 22.27 18.13 17.65
CA ASP A 296 22.76 19.37 17.06
C ASP A 296 23.52 19.19 15.73
N GLU A 297 23.70 17.94 15.25
CA GLU A 297 24.42 17.64 14.02
C GLU A 297 23.48 17.56 12.83
N VAL A 298 23.67 18.42 11.83
CA VAL A 298 22.92 18.38 10.57
C VAL A 298 23.36 17.17 9.76
N ILE A 299 22.43 16.22 9.54
CA ILE A 299 22.64 15.01 8.73
C ILE A 299 22.17 15.17 7.30
N SER A 300 21.17 16.02 7.06
CA SER A 300 20.69 16.31 5.71
C SER A 300 20.14 17.72 5.64
N ASP A 301 20.59 18.46 4.62
CA ASP A 301 20.07 19.78 4.25
C ASP A 301 19.52 19.69 2.83
N ILE A 302 18.33 20.25 2.58
CA ILE A 302 17.57 20.05 1.37
C ILE A 302 17.22 21.42 0.78
N GLU A 303 17.75 21.71 -0.42
CA GLU A 303 17.34 22.88 -1.20
C GLU A 303 16.27 22.48 -2.22
N ARG A 304 15.35 23.41 -2.45
CA ARG A 304 14.25 23.22 -3.39
C ARG A 304 14.14 24.40 -4.34
N ASP A 305 13.66 24.13 -5.53
CA ASP A 305 13.32 25.17 -6.50
C ASP A 305 12.02 25.92 -6.11
N ARG A 306 11.62 26.85 -6.95
CA ARG A 306 10.41 27.67 -6.71
C ARG A 306 9.10 26.88 -6.77
N LEU A 307 9.14 25.65 -7.28
CA LEU A 307 8.01 24.70 -7.30
C LEU A 307 8.11 23.70 -6.15
N HIS A 308 9.00 23.94 -5.18
CA HIS A 308 9.27 23.10 -4.02
C HIS A 308 9.83 21.70 -4.34
N ARG A 309 10.37 21.49 -5.56
CA ARG A 309 11.04 20.26 -5.97
C ARG A 309 12.46 20.27 -5.43
N GLU A 310 12.93 19.12 -4.97
CA GLU A 310 14.28 18.98 -4.45
C GLU A 310 15.32 19.10 -5.59
N ILE A 311 16.28 20.01 -5.43
CA ILE A 311 17.36 20.24 -6.39
C ILE A 311 18.74 20.02 -5.81
N TYR A 312 18.86 19.94 -4.48
CA TYR A 312 20.10 19.69 -3.79
C TYR A 312 19.83 19.04 -2.43
N ARG A 313 20.69 18.09 -2.06
CA ARG A 313 20.67 17.45 -0.75
C ARG A 313 22.07 17.17 -0.27
N THR A 314 22.34 17.42 1.01
CA THR A 314 23.49 16.89 1.72
C THR A 314 23.10 15.63 2.50
N GLN A 315 24.05 14.70 2.66
CA GLN A 315 23.95 13.54 3.55
C GLN A 315 25.31 13.34 4.22
N GLY A 316 25.49 13.97 5.38
CA GLY A 316 26.79 14.10 6.01
C GLY A 316 27.78 14.82 5.09
N LYS A 317 28.85 14.11 4.67
CA LYS A 317 29.87 14.67 3.76
C LYS A 317 29.53 14.53 2.26
N LEU A 318 28.48 13.79 1.93
CA LEU A 318 28.02 13.64 0.56
C LEU A 318 27.07 14.76 0.18
N ALA A 319 27.19 15.24 -1.05
CA ALA A 319 26.26 16.21 -1.60
C ALA A 319 25.76 15.69 -2.96
N SER A 320 24.45 15.73 -3.14
CA SER A 320 23.79 15.36 -4.39
C SER A 320 23.11 16.59 -4.96
N ARG A 321 23.31 16.84 -6.26
CA ARG A 321 22.61 17.90 -7.00
C ARG A 321 21.78 17.25 -8.10
N TYR A 322 20.55 17.68 -8.20
CA TYR A 322 19.58 17.12 -9.14
C TYR A 322 19.27 18.16 -10.21
N GLU A 323 19.43 17.78 -11.46
CA GLU A 323 18.85 18.49 -12.58
C GLU A 323 17.50 17.88 -12.90
N LEU A 324 16.48 18.72 -12.90
CA LEU A 324 15.12 18.29 -13.16
C LEU A 324 14.68 18.83 -14.53
N ASP A 325 13.93 18.03 -15.25
CA ASP A 325 13.23 18.49 -16.44
C ASP A 325 12.05 19.42 -16.05
N PRO A 326 11.43 20.10 -17.00
CA PRO A 326 10.30 20.99 -16.73
C PRO A 326 9.16 20.33 -15.93
N LEU A 327 8.95 19.02 -16.05
CA LEU A 327 7.95 18.27 -15.31
C LEU A 327 8.42 17.78 -13.93
N GLY A 328 9.68 18.08 -13.56
CA GLY A 328 10.23 17.69 -12.27
C GLY A 328 10.82 16.29 -12.23
N ARG A 329 11.02 15.64 -13.36
CA ARG A 329 11.70 14.33 -13.44
C ARG A 329 13.21 14.55 -13.48
N LEU A 330 13.95 13.62 -12.90
CA LEU A 330 15.41 13.63 -12.93
C LEU A 330 15.91 13.47 -14.38
N LYS A 331 16.82 14.36 -14.80
CA LYS A 331 17.49 14.27 -16.11
C LYS A 331 18.61 13.26 -16.11
#